data_1554af0b52a82ca54662340ac8fa0cf8
#
_entry.id   1554af0b52a82ca54662340ac8fa0cf8
#
_cell.length_a   1.000
_cell.length_b   1.000
_cell.length_c   1.000
_cell.angle_alpha   90.00
_cell.angle_beta   90.00
_cell.angle_gamma   90.00
#
_symmetry.space_group_name_H-M   'P 1'
#
loop_
_entity.id
_entity.type
_entity.pdbx_description
1 polymer ?
#
loop_
_entity_poly.entity_id
_entity_poly.type
_entity_poly.pdbx_seq_one_letter_code
_entity_poly.pdbx_strand_id
1 'polypeptide(L)'
;MKIGLEVHVALPTKSKLFCSCSMEESEYPNLNICPTCMGFPGSKPMLNETAVKSALGIANALHCDVNRKISFVRKVYFYPDLPKCYQITQMDDSIGREGYLELENKKIRIRRVQIEEDPAQIVRQGMLTLLDFNRSGTPLVEIVTEPDINTEEELREFIANLRSILYYLGVDINREMKADLNISLAETRVEVKNVTGIKSLIEATRFEVERQSEAIKNNEKIERETRGYNEKSRVTESMREKETDEEYGYIYESDLGTFDISEMEYVEPVYITNVSDELARGNGVNPKTIKEITMLNKDALAMIYKFKEKYSMKSILHGIQRFEKYSNKSMKTEDAVKIERIIRLVDEGKDISREAAEKIIAGEEVNIQYSNVTKMEIEALIEKFVAENPGILEEYKKNKKTINLIIKEISYKNNMHPKDVSAAANAVLNRIS
;
A
#
# COMPACT_ATOMS: atom_id res chain seq x y z
N MET A 1 4.23 9.84 22.44
CA MET A 1 5.06 9.65 21.25
C MET A 1 4.61 10.61 20.17
N LYS A 2 5.53 11.20 19.40
CA LYS A 2 5.22 12.04 18.24
C LYS A 2 6.07 11.55 17.07
N ILE A 3 5.42 11.29 15.94
CA ILE A 3 6.06 10.84 14.72
C ILE A 3 5.70 11.78 13.57
N GLY A 4 6.71 12.23 12.83
CA GLY A 4 6.61 12.87 11.54
C GLY A 4 7.38 12.07 10.50
N LEU A 5 6.96 12.17 9.26
CA LEU A 5 7.55 11.45 8.12
C LEU A 5 7.95 12.43 7.02
N GLU A 6 9.05 12.11 6.35
CA GLU A 6 9.45 12.68 5.06
C GLU A 6 9.47 11.51 4.07
N VAL A 7 8.47 11.44 3.19
CA VAL A 7 8.25 10.29 2.30
C VAL A 7 8.63 10.66 0.87
N HIS A 8 9.58 9.92 0.30
CA HIS A 8 10.03 10.08 -1.08
C HIS A 8 9.37 9.07 -1.99
N VAL A 9 8.74 9.55 -3.05
CA VAL A 9 7.95 8.76 -4.01
C VAL A 9 8.43 9.05 -5.43
N ALA A 10 8.87 8.02 -6.16
CA ALA A 10 9.22 8.15 -7.57
C ALA A 10 7.96 8.35 -8.42
N LEU A 11 7.96 9.37 -9.28
CA LEU A 11 6.83 9.69 -10.13
C LEU A 11 6.81 8.84 -11.42
N PRO A 12 5.61 8.49 -11.94
CA PRO A 12 5.46 7.61 -13.10
C PRO A 12 5.72 8.35 -14.42
N THR A 13 6.97 8.69 -14.68
CA THR A 13 7.39 9.38 -15.91
C THR A 13 8.21 8.49 -16.81
N LYS A 14 8.24 8.79 -18.12
CA LYS A 14 9.08 8.10 -19.10
C LYS A 14 10.49 8.68 -19.19
N SER A 15 10.67 9.91 -18.74
CA SER A 15 11.96 10.60 -18.74
C SER A 15 12.26 11.24 -17.39
N LYS A 16 13.51 11.59 -17.18
CA LYS A 16 13.99 12.29 -15.98
C LYS A 16 13.30 13.65 -15.77
N LEU A 17 13.44 14.21 -14.58
CA LEU A 17 12.76 15.44 -14.18
C LEU A 17 13.16 16.65 -15.03
N PHE A 18 14.44 16.76 -15.37
CA PHE A 18 14.99 17.94 -16.05
C PHE A 18 15.70 17.65 -17.37
N CYS A 19 15.55 16.42 -17.91
CA CYS A 19 16.07 16.06 -19.23
C CYS A 19 15.30 14.91 -19.86
N SER A 20 15.58 14.58 -21.11
CA SER A 20 14.91 13.54 -21.90
C SER A 20 15.47 12.13 -21.70
N CYS A 21 16.44 11.90 -20.79
CA CYS A 21 16.96 10.56 -20.53
C CYS A 21 15.85 9.62 -20.05
N SER A 22 15.88 8.38 -20.55
CA SER A 22 14.89 7.36 -20.21
C SER A 22 14.91 7.01 -18.72
N MET A 23 13.72 6.71 -18.20
CA MET A 23 13.51 6.13 -16.86
C MET A 23 13.43 4.60 -16.88
N GLU A 24 13.56 3.97 -18.06
CA GLU A 24 13.62 2.51 -18.17
C GLU A 24 14.89 1.97 -17.50
N GLU A 25 14.74 0.82 -16.85
CA GLU A 25 15.89 0.12 -16.25
C GLU A 25 16.91 -0.26 -17.32
N SER A 26 18.18 -0.08 -17.00
CA SER A 26 19.30 -0.47 -17.86
C SER A 26 20.12 -1.56 -17.18
N GLU A 27 20.51 -2.58 -17.95
CA GLU A 27 21.42 -3.63 -17.48
C GLU A 27 22.83 -3.10 -17.14
N TYR A 28 23.19 -1.96 -17.73
CA TYR A 28 24.51 -1.36 -17.53
C TYR A 28 24.41 -0.03 -16.81
N PRO A 29 25.32 0.25 -15.86
CA PRO A 29 25.38 1.54 -15.18
C PRO A 29 25.77 2.66 -16.16
N ASN A 30 25.30 3.87 -15.86
CA ASN A 30 25.68 5.11 -16.54
C ASN A 30 25.36 5.17 -18.06
N LEU A 31 24.32 4.47 -18.54
CA LEU A 31 23.85 4.57 -19.92
C LEU A 31 22.76 5.62 -20.10
N ASN A 32 21.85 5.75 -19.14
CA ASN A 32 20.75 6.70 -19.21
C ASN A 32 21.17 8.06 -18.62
N ILE A 33 22.23 8.64 -19.22
CA ILE A 33 22.81 9.93 -18.80
C ILE A 33 22.99 10.86 -20.01
N CYS A 34 22.96 12.15 -19.73
CA CYS A 34 23.26 13.19 -20.72
C CYS A 34 23.98 14.39 -20.06
N PRO A 35 24.50 15.34 -20.84
CA PRO A 35 25.16 16.53 -20.28
C PRO A 35 24.32 17.28 -19.25
N THR A 36 22.98 17.32 -19.42
CA THR A 36 22.09 18.03 -18.49
C THR A 36 22.02 17.36 -17.12
N CYS A 37 21.72 16.06 -17.04
CA CYS A 37 21.63 15.37 -15.74
C CYS A 37 23.02 15.19 -15.09
N MET A 38 24.10 15.28 -15.87
CA MET A 38 25.49 15.25 -15.39
C MET A 38 26.04 16.64 -15.04
N GLY A 39 25.28 17.72 -15.29
CA GLY A 39 25.70 19.08 -14.97
C GLY A 39 26.86 19.63 -15.81
N PHE A 40 26.98 19.23 -17.07
CA PHE A 40 28.06 19.70 -17.93
C PHE A 40 27.90 21.20 -18.25
N PRO A 41 28.98 21.95 -18.37
CA PRO A 41 28.93 23.36 -18.71
C PRO A 41 28.11 23.64 -19.97
N GLY A 42 27.19 24.61 -19.87
CA GLY A 42 26.31 25.02 -20.96
C GLY A 42 25.04 24.19 -21.14
N SER A 43 24.87 23.09 -20.40
CA SER A 43 23.61 22.36 -20.39
C SER A 43 22.55 23.08 -19.53
N LYS A 44 21.28 23.01 -19.95
CA LYS A 44 20.16 23.64 -19.23
C LYS A 44 19.08 22.63 -18.90
N PRO A 45 18.52 22.70 -17.68
CA PRO A 45 17.40 21.83 -17.30
C PRO A 45 16.12 22.22 -18.05
N MET A 46 15.27 21.22 -18.35
CA MET A 46 13.92 21.39 -18.89
C MET A 46 12.94 20.57 -18.06
N LEU A 47 11.95 21.24 -17.49
CA LEU A 47 10.98 20.64 -16.57
C LEU A 47 10.09 19.59 -17.28
N ASN A 48 9.94 18.43 -16.68
CA ASN A 48 9.06 17.36 -17.14
C ASN A 48 7.61 17.66 -16.72
N GLU A 49 6.77 17.97 -17.66
CA GLU A 49 5.35 18.31 -17.44
C GLU A 49 4.56 17.14 -16.79
N THR A 50 4.85 15.89 -17.17
CA THR A 50 4.20 14.72 -16.58
C THR A 50 4.52 14.58 -15.09
N ALA A 51 5.74 14.92 -14.68
CA ALA A 51 6.11 14.93 -13.26
C ALA A 51 5.29 15.99 -12.50
N VAL A 52 5.13 17.18 -13.05
CA VAL A 52 4.32 18.24 -12.43
C VAL A 52 2.86 17.83 -12.31
N LYS A 53 2.26 17.27 -13.36
CA LYS A 53 0.87 16.76 -13.34
C LYS A 53 0.66 15.69 -12.29
N SER A 54 1.60 14.76 -12.17
CA SER A 54 1.54 13.69 -11.16
C SER A 54 1.66 14.26 -9.74
N ALA A 55 2.60 15.17 -9.52
CA ALA A 55 2.77 15.83 -8.23
C ALA A 55 1.56 16.69 -7.84
N LEU A 56 0.94 17.38 -8.82
CA LEU A 56 -0.28 18.14 -8.62
C LEU A 56 -1.44 17.24 -8.19
N GLY A 57 -1.62 16.08 -8.84
CA GLY A 57 -2.60 15.07 -8.42
C GLY A 57 -2.36 14.60 -6.99
N ILE A 58 -1.10 14.37 -6.58
CA ILE A 58 -0.74 13.98 -5.21
C ILE A 58 -1.06 15.11 -4.22
N ALA A 59 -0.69 16.36 -4.52
CA ALA A 59 -0.95 17.50 -3.66
C ALA A 59 -2.47 17.71 -3.43
N ASN A 60 -3.27 17.61 -4.50
CA ASN A 60 -4.73 17.67 -4.39
C ASN A 60 -5.29 16.49 -3.58
N ALA A 61 -4.77 15.28 -3.79
CA ALA A 61 -5.19 14.09 -3.04
C ALA A 61 -4.88 14.19 -1.54
N LEU A 62 -3.89 14.96 -1.17
CA LEU A 62 -3.52 15.26 0.21
C LEU A 62 -4.15 16.56 0.73
N HIS A 63 -5.14 17.09 0.02
CA HIS A 63 -5.90 18.30 0.39
C HIS A 63 -5.01 19.52 0.66
N CYS A 64 -3.90 19.62 -0.09
CA CYS A 64 -3.00 20.76 0.06
C CYS A 64 -3.56 22.03 -0.59
N ASP A 65 -3.18 23.18 -0.03
CA ASP A 65 -3.22 24.43 -0.78
C ASP A 65 -2.18 24.35 -1.89
N VAL A 66 -2.66 24.34 -3.15
CA VAL A 66 -1.81 24.23 -4.33
C VAL A 66 -1.36 25.61 -4.78
N ASN A 67 -0.06 25.79 -4.95
CA ASN A 67 0.50 27.01 -5.51
C ASN A 67 0.19 27.11 -7.01
N ARG A 68 -0.32 28.25 -7.45
CA ARG A 68 -0.56 28.52 -8.88
C ARG A 68 0.74 28.67 -9.67
N LYS A 69 1.79 29.12 -9.01
CA LYS A 69 3.13 29.30 -9.59
C LYS A 69 4.14 28.52 -8.76
N ILE A 70 4.94 27.74 -9.44
CA ILE A 70 6.01 26.96 -8.82
C ILE A 70 7.37 27.40 -9.34
N SER A 71 8.37 27.35 -8.50
CA SER A 71 9.77 27.58 -8.85
C SER A 71 10.67 26.54 -8.20
N PHE A 72 11.94 26.53 -8.58
CA PHE A 72 12.92 25.60 -8.10
C PHE A 72 14.14 26.31 -7.55
N VAL A 73 14.83 25.62 -6.64
CA VAL A 73 16.09 26.05 -6.06
C VAL A 73 17.15 24.96 -6.21
N ARG A 74 18.40 25.36 -6.23
CA ARG A 74 19.55 24.48 -6.09
C ARG A 74 19.85 24.33 -4.62
N LYS A 75 19.64 23.14 -4.06
CA LYS A 75 20.11 22.75 -2.73
C LYS A 75 21.57 22.33 -2.87
N VAL A 76 22.49 23.21 -2.48
CA VAL A 76 23.91 23.01 -2.71
C VAL A 76 24.54 22.30 -1.52
N TYR A 77 25.09 21.12 -1.78
CA TYR A 77 25.92 20.35 -0.85
C TYR A 77 26.84 19.40 -1.62
N PHE A 78 27.97 19.03 -1.02
CA PHE A 78 28.96 18.19 -1.68
C PHE A 78 28.80 16.75 -1.25
N TYR A 79 28.25 15.93 -2.17
CA TYR A 79 28.17 14.49 -1.96
C TYR A 79 28.47 13.73 -3.28
N PRO A 80 29.10 12.54 -3.21
CA PRO A 80 29.59 11.86 -4.41
C PRO A 80 28.51 11.52 -5.45
N ASP A 81 27.27 11.32 -5.01
CA ASP A 81 26.13 10.97 -5.85
C ASP A 81 25.43 12.17 -6.52
N LEU A 82 25.92 13.38 -6.26
CA LEU A 82 25.42 14.60 -6.90
C LEU A 82 26.36 15.03 -8.05
N PRO A 83 26.03 14.70 -9.31
CA PRO A 83 26.90 15.01 -10.46
C PRO A 83 27.05 16.51 -10.69
N LYS A 84 26.07 17.30 -10.26
CA LYS A 84 26.03 18.78 -10.38
C LYS A 84 26.55 19.50 -9.14
N CYS A 85 26.92 18.77 -8.08
CA CYS A 85 27.20 19.29 -6.74
C CYS A 85 26.04 20.06 -6.09
N TYR A 86 24.81 19.87 -6.60
CA TYR A 86 23.57 20.35 -6.02
C TYR A 86 22.41 19.46 -6.48
N GLN A 87 21.32 19.51 -5.75
CA GLN A 87 20.04 18.91 -6.10
C GLN A 87 19.05 20.02 -6.45
N ILE A 88 18.32 19.87 -7.55
CA ILE A 88 17.23 20.78 -7.86
C ILE A 88 15.99 20.28 -7.12
N THR A 89 15.43 21.14 -6.28
CA THR A 89 14.24 20.87 -5.46
C THR A 89 13.35 22.12 -5.37
N GLN A 90 12.26 22.04 -4.64
CA GLN A 90 11.43 23.18 -4.31
C GLN A 90 11.63 23.61 -2.87
N MET A 91 11.30 24.82 -2.51
CA MET A 91 11.35 25.37 -1.17
C MET A 91 10.06 26.15 -0.86
N ASP A 92 10.11 27.48 -0.98
CA ASP A 92 8.97 28.32 -0.67
C ASP A 92 7.82 28.22 -1.67
N ASP A 93 8.10 27.95 -2.93
CA ASP A 93 7.12 27.73 -4.00
C ASP A 93 6.90 26.24 -4.27
N SER A 94 6.81 25.41 -3.21
CA SER A 94 6.47 24.00 -3.33
C SER A 94 5.07 23.82 -3.97
N ILE A 95 4.84 22.69 -4.63
CA ILE A 95 3.60 22.45 -5.37
C ILE A 95 2.37 22.44 -4.45
N GLY A 96 2.50 22.00 -3.19
CA GLY A 96 1.40 22.00 -2.23
C GLY A 96 1.86 22.19 -0.79
N ARG A 97 1.02 22.83 0.02
CA ARG A 97 1.27 23.11 1.45
C ARG A 97 0.01 22.92 2.28
N GLU A 98 0.19 22.82 3.59
CA GLU A 98 -0.89 22.85 4.61
C GLU A 98 -2.04 21.88 4.33
N GLY A 99 -1.71 20.70 3.79
CA GLY A 99 -2.69 19.67 3.51
C GLY A 99 -2.94 18.75 4.70
N TYR A 100 -3.66 17.66 4.42
CA TYR A 100 -3.88 16.59 5.39
C TYR A 100 -4.22 15.26 4.71
N LEU A 101 -4.01 14.17 5.45
CA LEU A 101 -4.51 12.85 5.12
C LEU A 101 -5.43 12.37 6.25
N GLU A 102 -6.64 11.93 5.89
CA GLU A 102 -7.62 11.45 6.87
C GLU A 102 -7.32 10.01 7.30
N LEU A 103 -7.30 9.80 8.61
CA LEU A 103 -7.39 8.50 9.26
C LEU A 103 -8.81 8.31 9.82
N GLU A 104 -9.12 7.12 10.31
CA GLU A 104 -10.45 6.80 10.86
C GLU A 104 -10.87 7.79 11.97
N ASN A 105 -9.94 8.20 12.83
CA ASN A 105 -10.24 9.01 14.02
C ASN A 105 -9.61 10.40 14.02
N LYS A 106 -8.76 10.74 13.06
CA LYS A 106 -8.09 12.05 13.00
C LYS A 106 -7.51 12.37 11.62
N LYS A 107 -7.05 13.60 11.46
CA LYS A 107 -6.27 14.07 10.31
C LYS A 107 -4.80 14.14 10.67
N ILE A 108 -3.94 13.66 9.80
CA ILE A 108 -2.50 13.89 9.86
C ILE A 108 -2.19 15.04 8.91
N ARG A 109 -1.68 16.13 9.44
CA ARG A 109 -1.34 17.32 8.65
C ARG A 109 -0.14 17.05 7.75
N ILE A 110 -0.22 17.54 6.53
CA ILE A 110 0.87 17.55 5.55
C ILE A 110 1.44 18.97 5.54
N ARG A 111 2.70 19.12 5.87
CA ARG A 111 3.37 20.41 5.88
C ARG A 111 3.58 20.91 4.47
N ARG A 112 4.11 20.02 3.60
CA ARG A 112 4.37 20.34 2.19
C ARG A 112 4.44 19.10 1.33
N VAL A 113 4.21 19.30 0.05
CA VAL A 113 4.47 18.40 -1.05
C VAL A 113 5.37 19.14 -2.02
N GLN A 114 6.54 18.59 -2.35
CA GLN A 114 7.50 19.24 -3.23
C GLN A 114 8.07 18.28 -4.26
N ILE A 115 8.44 18.83 -5.42
CA ILE A 115 9.07 18.10 -6.51
C ILE A 115 10.58 18.23 -6.36
N GLU A 116 11.30 17.13 -6.51
CA GLU A 116 12.75 17.10 -6.50
C GLU A 116 13.33 16.01 -7.39
N GLU A 117 14.63 16.08 -7.67
CA GLU A 117 15.34 15.04 -8.40
C GLU A 117 16.08 14.10 -7.46
N ASP A 118 16.09 12.80 -7.76
CA ASP A 118 16.84 11.80 -7.00
C ASP A 118 18.35 11.90 -7.33
N PRO A 119 19.26 11.74 -6.36
CA PRO A 119 20.70 11.59 -6.61
C PRO A 119 21.04 10.24 -7.27
N ALA A 120 22.30 10.04 -7.62
CA ALA A 120 22.82 8.79 -8.17
C ALA A 120 22.74 7.63 -7.15
N GLN A 121 22.85 6.43 -7.65
CA GLN A 121 22.96 5.25 -6.79
C GLN A 121 24.42 5.03 -6.38
N ILE A 122 24.63 4.87 -5.07
CA ILE A 122 25.93 4.50 -4.51
C ILE A 122 25.96 2.98 -4.30
N VAL A 123 26.94 2.30 -4.90
CA VAL A 123 27.18 0.88 -4.71
C VAL A 123 28.53 0.68 -4.05
N ARG A 124 28.57 0.04 -2.88
CA ARG A 124 29.81 -0.28 -2.16
C ARG A 124 30.25 -1.69 -2.49
N GLN A 125 31.47 -1.81 -3.06
CA GLN A 125 32.08 -3.08 -3.42
C GLN A 125 33.48 -3.18 -2.80
N GLY A 126 33.60 -3.80 -1.65
CA GLY A 126 34.84 -3.82 -0.88
C GLY A 126 35.28 -2.40 -0.48
N MET A 127 36.47 -1.97 -0.92
CA MET A 127 36.97 -0.60 -0.68
C MET A 127 36.54 0.40 -1.77
N LEU A 128 35.83 -0.04 -2.80
CA LEU A 128 35.39 0.83 -3.88
C LEU A 128 34.00 1.39 -3.60
N THR A 129 33.83 2.66 -3.91
CA THR A 129 32.54 3.31 -3.99
C THR A 129 32.23 3.58 -5.46
N LEU A 130 31.27 2.84 -6.02
CA LEU A 130 30.83 2.96 -7.39
C LEU A 130 29.58 3.83 -7.45
N LEU A 131 29.45 4.62 -8.52
CA LEU A 131 28.33 5.52 -8.74
C LEU A 131 27.61 5.13 -10.04
N ASP A 132 26.31 4.92 -9.93
CA ASP A 132 25.44 4.75 -11.10
C ASP A 132 24.50 5.95 -11.22
N PHE A 133 24.78 6.80 -12.22
CA PHE A 133 24.02 8.01 -12.50
C PHE A 133 22.76 7.75 -13.33
N ASN A 134 22.42 6.50 -13.66
CA ASN A 134 21.16 6.18 -14.31
C ASN A 134 19.97 6.69 -13.46
N ARG A 135 20.08 6.59 -12.12
CA ARG A 135 19.06 7.08 -11.20
C ARG A 135 19.06 8.60 -11.04
N SER A 136 20.22 9.28 -11.22
CA SER A 136 20.32 10.72 -11.04
C SER A 136 19.34 11.48 -11.94
N GLY A 137 18.55 12.37 -11.34
CA GLY A 137 17.51 13.13 -12.03
C GLY A 137 16.16 12.42 -12.14
N THR A 138 15.98 11.25 -11.50
CA THR A 138 14.66 10.61 -11.35
C THR A 138 13.68 11.57 -10.69
N PRO A 139 12.48 11.79 -11.28
CA PRO A 139 11.48 12.65 -10.65
C PRO A 139 10.95 12.05 -9.35
N LEU A 140 11.05 12.79 -8.27
CA LEU A 140 10.50 12.45 -6.97
C LEU A 140 9.49 13.49 -6.51
N VAL A 141 8.56 13.04 -5.68
CA VAL A 141 7.80 13.89 -4.78
C VAL A 141 8.22 13.56 -3.35
N GLU A 142 8.59 14.59 -2.60
CA GLU A 142 8.75 14.54 -1.16
C GLU A 142 7.46 15.01 -0.49
N ILE A 143 6.93 14.19 0.41
CA ILE A 143 5.73 14.47 1.22
C ILE A 143 6.18 14.57 2.68
N VAL A 144 6.09 15.77 3.24
CA VAL A 144 6.49 16.03 4.63
C VAL A 144 5.26 16.20 5.50
N THR A 145 5.15 15.38 6.55
CA THR A 145 4.05 15.48 7.53
C THR A 145 4.43 16.37 8.70
N GLU A 146 3.41 16.86 9.41
CA GLU A 146 3.57 17.31 10.80
C GLU A 146 3.70 16.08 11.73
N PRO A 147 4.26 16.23 12.96
CA PRO A 147 4.46 15.11 13.89
C PRO A 147 3.15 14.75 14.63
N ASP A 148 2.10 14.48 13.86
CA ASP A 148 0.75 14.23 14.37
C ASP A 148 0.48 12.74 14.65
N ILE A 149 1.31 11.83 14.15
CA ILE A 149 1.18 10.39 14.37
C ILE A 149 1.64 10.05 15.79
N ASN A 150 0.81 9.36 16.56
CA ASN A 150 1.06 9.10 17.97
C ASN A 150 1.14 7.62 18.35
N THR A 151 0.66 6.71 17.47
CA THR A 151 0.69 5.26 17.69
C THR A 151 1.19 4.52 16.46
N GLU A 152 1.57 3.26 16.64
CA GLU A 152 1.97 2.39 15.53
C GLU A 152 0.78 2.10 14.59
N GLU A 153 -0.42 1.96 15.15
CA GLU A 153 -1.65 1.74 14.40
C GLU A 153 -1.93 2.90 13.45
N GLU A 154 -1.82 4.14 13.96
CA GLU A 154 -1.95 5.34 13.14
C GLU A 154 -0.90 5.43 12.05
N LEU A 155 0.36 5.04 12.35
CA LEU A 155 1.42 4.99 11.36
C LEU A 155 1.11 3.97 10.24
N ARG A 156 0.63 2.79 10.61
CA ARG A 156 0.21 1.76 9.65
C ARG A 156 -0.94 2.24 8.76
N GLU A 157 -1.94 2.85 9.39
CA GLU A 157 -3.10 3.37 8.67
C GLU A 157 -2.71 4.52 7.72
N PHE A 158 -1.88 5.46 8.19
CA PHE A 158 -1.36 6.54 7.36
C PHE A 158 -0.66 6.02 6.10
N ILE A 159 0.27 5.08 6.27
CA ILE A 159 1.02 4.53 5.13
C ILE A 159 0.11 3.73 4.20
N ALA A 160 -0.84 2.97 4.74
CA ALA A 160 -1.79 2.21 3.93
C ALA A 160 -2.66 3.14 3.09
N ASN A 161 -3.21 4.21 3.68
CA ASN A 161 -4.03 5.19 2.97
C ASN A 161 -3.20 5.96 1.94
N LEU A 162 -1.99 6.41 2.28
CA LEU A 162 -1.09 7.08 1.35
C LEU A 162 -0.76 6.18 0.15
N ARG A 163 -0.38 4.93 0.38
CA ARG A 163 -0.11 3.97 -0.70
C ARG A 163 -1.32 3.74 -1.60
N SER A 164 -2.51 3.69 -1.03
CA SER A 164 -3.73 3.55 -1.80
C SER A 164 -3.95 4.75 -2.72
N ILE A 165 -3.82 5.96 -2.21
CA ILE A 165 -3.90 7.20 -2.99
C ILE A 165 -2.87 7.18 -4.14
N LEU A 166 -1.61 6.92 -3.84
CA LEU A 166 -0.53 6.86 -4.81
C LEU A 166 -0.80 5.81 -5.90
N TYR A 167 -1.25 4.61 -5.51
CA TYR A 167 -1.62 3.55 -6.43
C TYR A 167 -2.72 3.99 -7.41
N TYR A 168 -3.78 4.64 -6.90
CA TYR A 168 -4.88 5.10 -7.74
C TYR A 168 -4.47 6.28 -8.64
N LEU A 169 -3.48 7.06 -8.27
CA LEU A 169 -2.87 8.09 -9.12
C LEU A 169 -1.88 7.52 -10.15
N GLY A 170 -1.62 6.20 -10.16
CA GLY A 170 -0.77 5.55 -11.14
C GLY A 170 0.70 5.45 -10.75
N VAL A 171 1.05 5.78 -9.52
CA VAL A 171 2.40 5.59 -8.98
C VAL A 171 2.67 4.08 -8.81
N ASP A 172 3.85 3.64 -9.17
CA ASP A 172 4.28 2.26 -8.96
C ASP A 172 4.64 2.03 -7.49
N ILE A 173 3.68 1.47 -6.76
CA ILE A 173 3.83 1.14 -5.34
C ILE A 173 4.71 -0.09 -5.06
N ASN A 174 5.14 -0.83 -6.10
CA ASN A 174 6.10 -1.94 -5.96
C ASN A 174 7.53 -1.39 -5.88
N ARG A 175 7.78 -0.19 -6.39
CA ARG A 175 9.01 0.54 -6.06
C ARG A 175 8.99 0.85 -4.58
N GLU A 176 10.08 0.50 -3.91
CA GLU A 176 10.20 0.70 -2.48
C GLU A 176 10.10 2.18 -2.12
N MET A 177 9.09 2.49 -1.32
CA MET A 177 8.91 3.82 -0.75
C MET A 177 9.97 4.03 0.33
N LYS A 178 10.73 5.10 0.23
CA LYS A 178 11.70 5.51 1.24
C LYS A 178 11.09 6.57 2.13
N ALA A 179 11.37 6.49 3.41
CA ALA A 179 10.95 7.51 4.34
C ALA A 179 12.04 7.82 5.36
N ASP A 180 12.16 9.09 5.71
CA ASP A 180 12.88 9.53 6.89
C ASP A 180 11.88 9.65 8.04
N LEU A 181 12.19 8.97 9.15
CA LEU A 181 11.36 8.92 10.34
C LEU A 181 11.85 9.94 11.37
N ASN A 182 11.01 10.89 11.70
CA ASN A 182 11.25 11.82 12.80
C ASN A 182 10.44 11.38 14.02
N ILE A 183 11.09 10.98 15.10
CA ILE A 183 10.43 10.43 16.29
C ILE A 183 10.90 11.08 17.57
N SER A 184 9.96 11.37 18.48
CA SER A 184 10.26 11.85 19.83
C SER A 184 9.28 11.30 20.86
N LEU A 185 9.80 10.83 21.99
CA LEU A 185 9.04 10.50 23.19
C LEU A 185 9.09 11.64 24.23
N ALA A 186 10.07 12.50 24.12
CA ALA A 186 10.26 13.70 24.95
C ALA A 186 10.27 14.96 24.06
N GLU A 187 11.00 15.99 24.46
CA GLU A 187 11.12 17.24 23.70
C GLU A 187 12.05 17.10 22.48
N THR A 188 13.08 16.26 22.62
CA THR A 188 14.12 16.11 21.59
C THR A 188 13.68 15.15 20.50
N ARG A 189 13.82 15.56 19.23
CA ARG A 189 13.53 14.78 18.03
C ARG A 189 14.78 14.04 17.56
N VAL A 190 14.63 12.75 17.29
CA VAL A 190 15.61 11.91 16.59
C VAL A 190 15.12 11.67 15.17
N GLU A 191 16.00 11.75 14.20
CA GLU A 191 15.74 11.44 12.80
C GLU A 191 16.37 10.10 12.44
N VAL A 192 15.59 9.19 11.83
CA VAL A 192 16.09 7.93 11.28
C VAL A 192 15.99 7.99 9.77
N LYS A 193 17.13 8.02 9.10
CA LYS A 193 17.21 8.23 7.65
C LYS A 193 17.10 6.96 6.83
N ASN A 194 16.59 7.14 5.61
CA ASN A 194 16.60 6.13 4.53
C ASN A 194 15.94 4.80 4.91
N VAL A 195 14.86 4.83 5.66
CA VAL A 195 14.11 3.61 6.00
C VAL A 195 13.32 3.17 4.78
N THR A 196 13.63 1.98 4.27
CA THR A 196 13.03 1.47 3.04
C THR A 196 11.94 0.43 3.36
N GLY A 197 10.73 0.69 2.87
CA GLY A 197 9.58 -0.21 3.01
C GLY A 197 8.85 -0.11 4.36
N ILE A 198 7.59 -0.54 4.35
CA ILE A 198 6.68 -0.38 5.51
C ILE A 198 7.16 -1.18 6.72
N LYS A 199 7.65 -2.41 6.47
CA LYS A 199 8.09 -3.29 7.55
C LYS A 199 9.25 -2.66 8.31
N SER A 200 10.26 -2.20 7.59
CA SER A 200 11.44 -1.54 8.17
C SER A 200 11.06 -0.27 8.92
N LEU A 201 10.10 0.50 8.40
CA LEU A 201 9.62 1.72 9.06
C LEU A 201 8.96 1.41 10.42
N ILE A 202 8.14 0.37 10.50
CA ILE A 202 7.50 -0.07 11.75
C ILE A 202 8.56 -0.62 12.72
N GLU A 203 9.51 -1.43 12.24
CA GLU A 203 10.57 -2.00 13.07
C GLU A 203 11.50 -0.89 13.61
N ALA A 204 11.89 0.08 12.78
CA ALA A 204 12.67 1.24 13.20
C ALA A 204 11.92 2.08 14.26
N THR A 205 10.63 2.29 14.06
CA THR A 205 9.78 2.99 15.02
C THR A 205 9.76 2.28 16.38
N ARG A 206 9.54 0.96 16.39
CA ARG A 206 9.53 0.17 17.64
C ARG A 206 10.85 0.24 18.36
N PHE A 207 11.96 0.05 17.64
CA PHE A 207 13.29 0.13 18.22
C PHE A 207 13.56 1.50 18.86
N GLU A 208 13.22 2.60 18.16
CA GLU A 208 13.41 3.95 18.70
C GLU A 208 12.53 4.23 19.91
N VAL A 209 11.30 3.73 19.92
CA VAL A 209 10.41 3.83 21.09
C VAL A 209 11.01 3.12 22.30
N GLU A 210 11.53 1.90 22.13
CA GLU A 210 12.19 1.15 23.21
C GLU A 210 13.43 1.89 23.68
N ARG A 211 14.35 2.26 22.78
CA ARG A 211 15.58 2.96 23.11
C ARG A 211 15.34 4.26 23.86
N GLN A 212 14.44 5.11 23.35
CA GLN A 212 14.12 6.39 24.00
C GLN A 212 13.39 6.19 25.33
N SER A 213 12.56 5.16 25.46
CA SER A 213 11.90 4.82 26.71
C SER A 213 12.87 4.37 27.79
N GLU A 214 13.88 3.58 27.42
CA GLU A 214 14.95 3.17 28.35
C GLU A 214 15.80 4.37 28.79
N ALA A 215 16.22 5.23 27.87
CA ALA A 215 16.97 6.44 28.19
C ALA A 215 16.20 7.35 29.18
N ILE A 216 14.91 7.54 28.95
CA ILE A 216 14.04 8.31 29.86
C ILE A 216 13.96 7.67 31.26
N LYS A 217 13.80 6.34 31.34
CA LYS A 217 13.76 5.60 32.62
C LYS A 217 15.08 5.72 33.41
N ASN A 218 16.20 5.76 32.68
CA ASN A 218 17.52 5.89 33.26
C ASN A 218 17.91 7.35 33.56
N ASN A 219 17.03 8.32 33.31
CA ASN A 219 17.30 9.76 33.35
C ASN A 219 18.47 10.19 32.44
N GLU A 220 18.66 9.47 31.33
CA GLU A 220 19.62 9.82 30.29
C GLU A 220 19.01 10.86 29.34
N LYS A 221 19.84 11.80 28.89
CA LYS A 221 19.40 12.82 27.96
C LYS A 221 19.35 12.24 26.54
N ILE A 222 18.22 12.43 25.86
CA ILE A 222 18.11 12.12 24.44
C ILE A 222 18.66 13.31 23.66
N GLU A 223 19.78 13.09 22.95
CA GLU A 223 20.39 14.12 22.10
C GLU A 223 19.68 14.19 20.74
N ARG A 224 19.74 15.38 20.12
CA ARG A 224 19.29 15.57 18.75
C ARG A 224 20.31 14.96 17.80
N GLU A 225 19.97 13.86 17.17
CA GLU A 225 20.88 13.12 16.31
C GLU A 225 20.19 12.59 15.06
N THR A 226 20.99 12.29 14.02
CA THR A 226 20.59 11.51 12.85
C THR A 226 21.10 10.08 13.02
N ARG A 227 20.20 9.12 12.84
CA ARG A 227 20.47 7.69 12.93
C ARG A 227 20.18 7.01 11.59
N GLY A 228 20.80 5.89 11.32
CA GLY A 228 20.52 5.01 10.18
C GLY A 228 19.86 3.73 10.65
N TYR A 229 18.89 3.22 9.91
CA TYR A 229 18.30 1.92 10.21
C TYR A 229 19.10 0.80 9.53
N ASN A 230 19.51 -0.19 10.32
CA ASN A 230 20.20 -1.38 9.84
C ASN A 230 19.20 -2.54 9.74
N GLU A 231 18.80 -2.90 8.51
CA GLU A 231 17.79 -3.94 8.27
C GLU A 231 18.21 -5.35 8.72
N LYS A 232 19.52 -5.64 8.73
CA LYS A 232 20.04 -6.96 9.14
C LYS A 232 19.95 -7.17 10.64
N SER A 233 20.37 -6.18 11.40
CA SER A 233 20.34 -6.21 12.88
C SER A 233 19.01 -5.69 13.45
N ARG A 234 18.18 -5.01 12.63
CA ARG A 234 16.91 -4.38 13.00
C ARG A 234 17.03 -3.34 14.11
N VAL A 235 18.13 -2.60 14.10
CA VAL A 235 18.42 -1.55 15.07
C VAL A 235 18.69 -0.23 14.35
N THR A 236 18.55 0.87 15.05
CA THR A 236 19.07 2.17 14.57
C THR A 236 20.47 2.40 15.14
N GLU A 237 21.35 2.96 14.34
CA GLU A 237 22.72 3.27 14.70
C GLU A 237 22.97 4.77 14.53
N SER A 238 23.65 5.41 15.49
CA SER A 238 23.99 6.84 15.37
C SER A 238 24.93 7.06 14.20
N MET A 239 24.61 8.01 13.34
CA MET A 239 25.44 8.35 12.19
C MET A 239 26.23 9.62 12.44
N ARG A 240 25.57 10.66 12.93
CA ARG A 240 26.13 11.99 13.17
C ARG A 240 25.14 12.85 13.95
N GLU A 241 25.58 14.00 14.40
CA GLU A 241 24.68 15.06 14.85
C GLU A 241 23.79 15.51 13.67
N LYS A 242 22.56 15.93 13.97
CA LYS A 242 21.62 16.34 12.91
C LYS A 242 22.14 17.58 12.18
N GLU A 243 22.14 17.52 10.85
CA GLU A 243 22.36 18.68 9.99
C GLU A 243 21.34 19.79 10.30
N THR A 244 21.78 21.01 10.27
CA THR A 244 20.90 22.18 10.33
C THR A 244 20.66 22.69 8.91
N ASP A 245 19.54 23.37 8.69
CA ASP A 245 19.25 23.98 7.39
C ASP A 245 20.33 25.01 6.96
N GLU A 246 21.12 25.49 7.91
CA GLU A 246 22.24 26.39 7.70
C GLU A 246 23.44 25.73 6.99
N GLU A 247 23.51 24.39 6.97
CA GLU A 247 24.58 23.64 6.28
C GLU A 247 24.36 23.55 4.76
N TYR A 248 23.15 23.89 4.27
CA TYR A 248 22.82 23.88 2.86
C TYR A 248 22.75 25.28 2.29
N GLY A 249 23.39 25.48 1.14
CA GLY A 249 23.18 26.69 0.34
C GLY A 249 21.94 26.52 -0.54
N TYR A 250 21.01 27.47 -0.49
CA TYR A 250 19.85 27.50 -1.39
C TYR A 250 19.98 28.65 -2.38
N ILE A 251 19.97 28.34 -3.68
CA ILE A 251 20.13 29.31 -4.76
C ILE A 251 18.97 29.10 -5.72
N TYR A 252 18.29 30.19 -6.12
CA TYR A 252 17.22 30.14 -7.11
C TYR A 252 17.71 29.54 -8.44
N GLU A 253 16.92 28.59 -9.01
CA GLU A 253 17.24 27.97 -10.29
C GLU A 253 16.74 28.84 -11.44
N SER A 254 17.55 29.81 -11.84
CA SER A 254 17.19 30.81 -12.85
C SER A 254 17.04 30.23 -14.26
N ASP A 255 17.67 29.08 -14.56
CA ASP A 255 17.52 28.43 -15.88
C ASP A 255 16.15 27.79 -16.07
N LEU A 256 15.43 27.47 -14.99
CA LEU A 256 14.05 27.01 -15.02
C LEU A 256 13.04 28.15 -14.95
N GLY A 257 13.29 29.18 -14.15
CA GLY A 257 12.35 30.26 -13.90
C GLY A 257 11.13 29.81 -13.09
N THR A 258 10.01 30.47 -13.33
CA THR A 258 8.73 30.20 -12.65
C THR A 258 7.71 29.66 -13.64
N PHE A 259 7.00 28.60 -13.25
CA PHE A 259 5.97 27.96 -14.05
C PHE A 259 4.59 28.26 -13.49
N ASP A 260 3.66 28.73 -14.35
CA ASP A 260 2.25 28.85 -13.99
C ASP A 260 1.56 27.50 -14.27
N ILE A 261 0.96 26.91 -13.25
CA ILE A 261 0.30 25.60 -13.30
C ILE A 261 -1.21 25.70 -13.06
N SER A 262 -1.78 26.92 -13.09
CA SER A 262 -3.18 27.19 -12.77
C SER A 262 -4.17 26.42 -13.66
N GLU A 263 -3.83 26.21 -14.91
CA GLU A 263 -4.67 25.54 -15.92
C GLU A 263 -4.19 24.10 -16.22
N MET A 264 -3.29 23.56 -15.39
CA MET A 264 -2.71 22.24 -15.62
C MET A 264 -3.70 21.14 -15.20
N GLU A 265 -4.03 20.26 -16.12
CA GLU A 265 -4.85 19.08 -15.84
C GLU A 265 -4.04 18.04 -15.04
N TYR A 266 -4.71 17.33 -14.14
CA TYR A 266 -4.15 16.24 -13.34
C TYR A 266 -5.15 15.09 -13.19
N VAL A 267 -4.67 13.95 -12.72
CA VAL A 267 -5.51 12.79 -12.43
C VAL A 267 -6.24 13.02 -11.11
N GLU A 268 -7.58 12.97 -11.15
CA GLU A 268 -8.40 13.08 -9.93
C GLU A 268 -8.15 11.91 -8.97
N PRO A 269 -8.00 12.20 -7.67
CA PRO A 269 -7.75 11.16 -6.70
C PRO A 269 -8.98 10.28 -6.42
N VAL A 270 -8.72 9.02 -6.13
CA VAL A 270 -9.74 8.07 -5.67
C VAL A 270 -9.52 7.77 -4.19
N TYR A 271 -10.47 8.19 -3.36
CA TYR A 271 -10.45 7.94 -1.93
C TYR A 271 -11.20 6.64 -1.61
N ILE A 272 -10.47 5.54 -1.49
CA ILE A 272 -11.06 4.20 -1.31
C ILE A 272 -11.93 4.11 -0.05
N THR A 273 -11.62 4.84 0.99
CA THR A 273 -12.49 4.89 2.19
C THR A 273 -13.89 5.40 1.83
N ASN A 274 -13.98 6.55 1.15
CA ASN A 274 -15.26 7.14 0.73
C ASN A 274 -16.03 6.23 -0.24
N VAL A 275 -15.31 5.66 -1.21
CA VAL A 275 -15.88 4.70 -2.17
C VAL A 275 -16.42 3.45 -1.45
N SER A 276 -15.69 2.93 -0.47
CA SER A 276 -16.11 1.76 0.30
C SER A 276 -17.36 2.03 1.14
N ASP A 277 -17.46 3.20 1.75
CA ASP A 277 -18.62 3.64 2.51
C ASP A 277 -19.85 3.81 1.61
N GLU A 278 -19.68 4.41 0.44
CA GLU A 278 -20.73 4.56 -0.57
C GLU A 278 -21.24 3.19 -1.05
N LEU A 279 -20.35 2.30 -1.44
CA LEU A 279 -20.68 0.96 -1.92
C LEU A 279 -21.29 0.06 -0.84
N ALA A 280 -20.97 0.27 0.43
CA ALA A 280 -21.55 -0.47 1.55
C ALA A 280 -22.96 0.00 1.90
N ARG A 281 -23.27 1.28 1.64
CA ARG A 281 -24.53 1.90 2.03
C ARG A 281 -25.73 1.20 1.41
N GLY A 282 -26.62 0.68 2.27
CA GLY A 282 -27.81 -0.06 1.84
C GLY A 282 -27.59 -1.50 1.37
N ASN A 283 -26.33 -1.96 1.29
CA ASN A 283 -25.99 -3.29 0.78
C ASN A 283 -25.70 -4.34 1.86
N GLY A 284 -25.80 -3.98 3.14
CA GLY A 284 -25.65 -4.92 4.28
C GLY A 284 -24.24 -5.55 4.39
N VAL A 285 -23.21 -4.88 3.89
CA VAL A 285 -21.81 -5.29 3.95
C VAL A 285 -20.99 -4.28 4.74
N ASN A 286 -19.90 -4.75 5.34
CA ASN A 286 -19.00 -3.88 6.08
C ASN A 286 -18.11 -3.11 5.09
N PRO A 287 -18.05 -1.76 5.14
CA PRO A 287 -17.16 -0.95 4.31
C PRO A 287 -15.69 -1.41 4.38
N LYS A 288 -15.23 -1.83 5.55
CA LYS A 288 -13.88 -2.33 5.75
C LYS A 288 -13.56 -3.53 4.83
N THR A 289 -14.52 -4.43 4.60
CA THR A 289 -14.32 -5.56 3.69
C THR A 289 -14.13 -5.09 2.24
N ILE A 290 -14.88 -4.08 1.81
CA ILE A 290 -14.71 -3.49 0.47
C ILE A 290 -13.34 -2.82 0.38
N LYS A 291 -12.99 -2.01 1.38
CA LYS A 291 -11.70 -1.32 1.47
C LYS A 291 -10.53 -2.31 1.38
N GLU A 292 -10.56 -3.41 2.15
CA GLU A 292 -9.50 -4.43 2.14
C GLU A 292 -9.31 -5.07 0.75
N ILE A 293 -10.39 -5.31 0.02
CA ILE A 293 -10.34 -5.93 -1.32
C ILE A 293 -9.85 -4.94 -2.39
N THR A 294 -10.21 -3.66 -2.27
CA THR A 294 -9.99 -2.67 -3.33
C THR A 294 -8.80 -1.76 -3.09
N MET A 295 -8.24 -1.70 -1.88
CA MET A 295 -7.24 -0.71 -1.46
C MET A 295 -6.03 -0.59 -2.39
N LEU A 296 -5.53 -1.72 -2.91
CA LEU A 296 -4.44 -1.81 -3.88
C LEU A 296 -4.84 -2.70 -5.06
N ASN A 297 -6.09 -2.64 -5.47
CA ASN A 297 -6.62 -3.49 -6.55
C ASN A 297 -7.69 -2.74 -7.35
N LYS A 298 -7.26 -2.02 -8.39
CA LYS A 298 -8.16 -1.31 -9.33
C LYS A 298 -9.09 -2.25 -10.07
N ASP A 299 -8.62 -3.46 -10.40
CA ASP A 299 -9.41 -4.45 -11.11
C ASP A 299 -10.56 -4.97 -10.23
N ALA A 300 -10.31 -5.16 -8.92
CA ALA A 300 -11.37 -5.51 -7.97
C ALA A 300 -12.45 -4.42 -7.89
N LEU A 301 -12.05 -3.17 -7.82
CA LEU A 301 -12.99 -2.05 -7.83
C LEU A 301 -13.79 -2.00 -9.13
N ALA A 302 -13.14 -2.17 -10.27
CA ALA A 302 -13.81 -2.23 -11.58
C ALA A 302 -14.80 -3.39 -11.66
N MET A 303 -14.48 -4.56 -11.09
CA MET A 303 -15.39 -5.70 -11.01
C MET A 303 -16.62 -5.40 -10.16
N ILE A 304 -16.44 -4.75 -9.00
CA ILE A 304 -17.56 -4.33 -8.15
C ILE A 304 -18.50 -3.43 -8.95
N TYR A 305 -17.98 -2.39 -9.59
CA TYR A 305 -18.80 -1.47 -10.41
C TYR A 305 -19.48 -2.17 -11.58
N LYS A 306 -18.82 -3.13 -12.23
CA LYS A 306 -19.36 -3.91 -13.33
C LYS A 306 -20.57 -4.78 -12.92
N PHE A 307 -20.54 -5.31 -11.70
CA PHE A 307 -21.52 -6.32 -11.28
C PHE A 307 -22.54 -5.84 -10.24
N LYS A 308 -22.36 -4.65 -9.63
CA LYS A 308 -23.21 -4.15 -8.54
C LYS A 308 -24.69 -4.00 -8.89
N GLU A 309 -25.04 -3.79 -10.16
CA GLU A 309 -26.43 -3.69 -10.62
C GLU A 309 -27.07 -5.06 -10.89
N LYS A 310 -26.27 -6.12 -10.96
CA LYS A 310 -26.72 -7.46 -11.37
C LYS A 310 -26.77 -8.46 -10.22
N TYR A 311 -25.88 -8.30 -9.25
CA TYR A 311 -25.70 -9.23 -8.13
C TYR A 311 -25.63 -8.49 -6.79
N SER A 312 -25.94 -9.21 -5.70
CA SER A 312 -25.76 -8.64 -4.37
C SER A 312 -24.29 -8.32 -4.07
N MET A 313 -24.04 -7.22 -3.36
CA MET A 313 -22.68 -6.83 -2.97
C MET A 313 -21.95 -7.96 -2.22
N LYS A 314 -22.69 -8.68 -1.35
CA LYS A 314 -22.15 -9.83 -0.63
C LYS A 314 -21.65 -10.93 -1.55
N SER A 315 -22.41 -11.25 -2.60
CA SER A 315 -22.04 -12.28 -3.59
C SER A 315 -20.84 -11.83 -4.42
N ILE A 316 -20.77 -10.55 -4.78
CA ILE A 316 -19.65 -9.99 -5.52
C ILE A 316 -18.35 -10.12 -4.71
N LEU A 317 -18.36 -9.66 -3.45
CA LEU A 317 -17.19 -9.72 -2.59
C LEU A 317 -16.73 -11.15 -2.33
N HIS A 318 -17.67 -12.08 -2.07
CA HIS A 318 -17.35 -13.50 -1.92
C HIS A 318 -16.78 -14.11 -3.21
N GLY A 319 -17.32 -13.74 -4.37
CA GLY A 319 -16.84 -14.23 -5.66
C GLY A 319 -15.40 -13.80 -5.94
N ILE A 320 -15.09 -12.52 -5.69
CA ILE A 320 -13.76 -11.95 -5.81
C ILE A 320 -12.78 -12.68 -4.86
N GLN A 321 -13.11 -12.75 -3.58
CA GLN A 321 -12.25 -13.40 -2.57
C GLN A 321 -12.00 -14.88 -2.88
N ARG A 322 -13.01 -15.60 -3.37
CA ARG A 322 -12.85 -17.01 -3.78
C ARG A 322 -11.96 -17.16 -5.00
N PHE A 323 -12.13 -16.28 -6.00
CA PHE A 323 -11.27 -16.28 -7.17
C PHE A 323 -9.80 -16.08 -6.78
N GLU A 324 -9.48 -15.05 -6.03
CA GLU A 324 -8.10 -14.76 -5.58
C GLU A 324 -7.52 -15.90 -4.73
N LYS A 325 -8.31 -16.43 -3.79
CA LYS A 325 -7.90 -17.53 -2.91
C LYS A 325 -7.52 -18.80 -3.67
N TYR A 326 -8.24 -19.14 -4.74
CA TYR A 326 -8.05 -20.41 -5.44
C TYR A 326 -7.21 -20.27 -6.72
N SER A 327 -7.10 -19.06 -7.29
CA SER A 327 -6.20 -18.81 -8.41
C SER A 327 -4.74 -18.60 -7.97
N ASN A 328 -4.50 -18.29 -6.70
CA ASN A 328 -3.22 -17.78 -6.16
C ASN A 328 -2.68 -16.56 -6.96
N LYS A 329 -3.58 -15.77 -7.52
CA LYS A 329 -3.24 -14.58 -8.31
C LYS A 329 -4.15 -13.43 -7.89
N SER A 330 -3.63 -12.22 -7.93
CA SER A 330 -4.50 -11.05 -7.97
C SER A 330 -5.35 -11.11 -9.24
N MET A 331 -6.64 -10.82 -9.10
CA MET A 331 -7.57 -10.78 -10.22
C MET A 331 -7.20 -9.67 -11.20
N LYS A 332 -7.57 -9.87 -12.46
CA LYS A 332 -7.46 -8.88 -13.52
C LYS A 332 -8.80 -8.72 -14.23
N THR A 333 -8.97 -7.60 -14.94
CA THR A 333 -10.19 -7.32 -15.70
C THR A 333 -10.50 -8.42 -16.74
N GLU A 334 -9.50 -9.07 -17.29
CA GLU A 334 -9.63 -10.21 -18.21
C GLU A 334 -10.28 -11.46 -17.59
N ASP A 335 -10.23 -11.59 -16.27
CA ASP A 335 -10.84 -12.71 -15.53
C ASP A 335 -12.34 -12.53 -15.27
N ALA A 336 -12.94 -11.44 -15.75
CA ALA A 336 -14.32 -11.05 -15.46
C ALA A 336 -15.35 -12.17 -15.70
N VAL A 337 -15.20 -12.94 -16.79
CA VAL A 337 -16.13 -14.04 -17.12
C VAL A 337 -16.07 -15.15 -16.07
N LYS A 338 -14.88 -15.52 -15.64
CA LYS A 338 -14.66 -16.55 -14.62
C LYS A 338 -15.18 -16.12 -13.26
N ILE A 339 -14.90 -14.88 -12.91
CA ILE A 339 -15.34 -14.27 -11.64
C ILE A 339 -16.87 -14.16 -11.62
N GLU A 340 -17.50 -13.71 -12.72
CA GLU A 340 -18.96 -13.64 -12.83
C GLU A 340 -19.63 -14.99 -12.63
N ARG A 341 -19.04 -16.07 -13.15
CA ARG A 341 -19.54 -17.44 -12.91
C ARG A 341 -19.55 -17.80 -11.43
N ILE A 342 -18.46 -17.46 -10.72
CA ILE A 342 -18.38 -17.69 -9.28
C ILE A 342 -19.40 -16.83 -8.54
N ILE A 343 -19.48 -15.52 -8.86
CA ILE A 343 -20.45 -14.59 -8.26
C ILE A 343 -21.88 -15.12 -8.44
N ARG A 344 -22.26 -15.52 -9.65
CA ARG A 344 -23.59 -16.04 -9.96
C ARG A 344 -23.94 -17.26 -9.11
N LEU A 345 -23.05 -18.22 -9.00
CA LEU A 345 -23.27 -19.42 -8.19
C LEU A 345 -23.44 -19.08 -6.71
N VAL A 346 -22.64 -18.13 -6.18
CA VAL A 346 -22.78 -17.63 -4.81
C VAL A 346 -24.11 -16.91 -4.62
N ASP A 347 -24.53 -16.11 -5.59
CA ASP A 347 -25.79 -15.34 -5.53
C ASP A 347 -27.02 -16.25 -5.59
N GLU A 348 -26.93 -17.36 -6.35
CA GLU A 348 -27.91 -18.45 -6.36
C GLU A 348 -27.93 -19.29 -5.07
N GLY A 349 -27.10 -18.93 -4.08
CA GLY A 349 -26.98 -19.64 -2.79
C GLY A 349 -26.23 -20.96 -2.86
N LYS A 350 -25.53 -21.24 -3.97
CA LYS A 350 -24.74 -22.46 -4.14
C LYS A 350 -23.40 -22.32 -3.41
N ASP A 351 -23.02 -23.33 -2.64
CA ASP A 351 -21.68 -23.39 -2.05
C ASP A 351 -20.71 -23.96 -3.08
N ILE A 352 -19.62 -23.24 -3.31
CA ILE A 352 -18.62 -23.58 -4.32
C ILE A 352 -17.44 -24.24 -3.58
N SER A 353 -17.24 -25.53 -3.81
CA SER A 353 -16.05 -26.22 -3.33
C SER A 353 -14.77 -25.68 -3.97
N ARG A 354 -13.63 -25.94 -3.35
CA ARG A 354 -12.33 -25.58 -3.91
C ARG A 354 -12.17 -26.15 -5.35
N GLU A 355 -12.48 -27.42 -5.53
CA GLU A 355 -12.37 -28.10 -6.82
C GLU A 355 -13.26 -27.47 -7.90
N ALA A 356 -14.51 -27.12 -7.55
CA ALA A 356 -15.41 -26.42 -8.46
C ALA A 356 -14.88 -25.04 -8.85
N ALA A 357 -14.34 -24.28 -7.90
CA ALA A 357 -13.74 -22.99 -8.18
C ALA A 357 -12.50 -23.12 -9.08
N GLU A 358 -11.61 -24.07 -8.84
CA GLU A 358 -10.43 -24.35 -9.65
C GLU A 358 -10.80 -24.72 -11.10
N LYS A 359 -11.84 -25.53 -11.32
CA LYS A 359 -12.38 -25.85 -12.65
C LYS A 359 -12.91 -24.60 -13.37
N ILE A 360 -13.70 -23.75 -12.67
CA ILE A 360 -14.18 -22.50 -13.25
C ILE A 360 -13.00 -21.58 -13.64
N ILE A 361 -11.98 -21.49 -12.80
CA ILE A 361 -10.77 -20.72 -13.07
C ILE A 361 -10.00 -21.28 -14.27
N ALA A 362 -9.98 -22.61 -14.45
CA ALA A 362 -9.41 -23.27 -15.62
C ALA A 362 -10.24 -23.06 -16.91
N GLY A 363 -11.47 -22.53 -16.79
CA GLY A 363 -12.36 -22.28 -17.92
C GLY A 363 -13.34 -23.44 -18.21
N GLU A 364 -13.38 -24.44 -17.35
CA GLU A 364 -14.28 -25.59 -17.47
C GLU A 364 -15.72 -25.25 -17.06
N GLU A 365 -16.69 -25.94 -17.62
CA GLU A 365 -18.07 -25.83 -17.18
C GLU A 365 -18.30 -26.64 -15.91
N VAL A 366 -18.87 -26.00 -14.90
CA VAL A 366 -19.23 -26.65 -13.63
C VAL A 366 -20.73 -26.52 -13.43
N ASN A 367 -21.40 -27.64 -13.32
CA ASN A 367 -22.82 -27.71 -12.96
C ASN A 367 -22.94 -28.19 -11.51
N ILE A 368 -23.31 -27.28 -10.61
CA ILE A 368 -23.52 -27.60 -9.19
C ILE A 368 -25.02 -27.88 -9.04
N GLN A 369 -25.38 -29.13 -9.06
CA GLN A 369 -26.73 -29.59 -8.72
C GLN A 369 -26.69 -30.29 -7.37
N TYR A 370 -27.41 -29.79 -6.39
CA TYR A 370 -27.58 -30.49 -5.13
C TYR A 370 -28.65 -31.57 -5.25
N SER A 371 -28.42 -32.69 -4.59
CA SER A 371 -29.42 -33.76 -4.48
C SER A 371 -30.62 -33.26 -3.68
N ASN A 372 -31.83 -33.41 -4.24
CA ASN A 372 -33.07 -33.15 -3.51
C ASN A 372 -33.26 -34.25 -2.46
N VAL A 373 -32.76 -34.03 -1.27
CA VAL A 373 -32.82 -35.01 -0.15
C VAL A 373 -33.65 -34.39 0.96
N THR A 374 -34.51 -35.16 1.52
CA THR A 374 -35.36 -34.71 2.64
C THR A 374 -34.52 -34.56 3.93
N LYS A 375 -35.00 -33.74 4.86
CA LYS A 375 -34.34 -33.55 6.14
C LYS A 375 -34.13 -34.87 6.90
N MET A 376 -35.09 -35.79 6.83
CA MET A 376 -35.01 -37.11 7.46
C MET A 376 -33.88 -37.96 6.87
N GLU A 377 -33.69 -37.93 5.57
CA GLU A 377 -32.62 -38.68 4.89
C GLU A 377 -31.23 -38.10 5.26
N ILE A 378 -31.15 -36.76 5.38
CA ILE A 378 -29.91 -36.11 5.84
C ILE A 378 -29.60 -36.49 7.29
N GLU A 379 -30.58 -36.51 8.19
CA GLU A 379 -30.42 -36.91 9.57
C GLU A 379 -29.96 -38.35 9.67
N ALA A 380 -30.54 -39.30 8.89
CA ALA A 380 -30.16 -40.70 8.83
C ALA A 380 -28.71 -40.89 8.35
N LEU A 381 -28.25 -40.09 7.36
CA LEU A 381 -26.85 -40.12 6.91
C LEU A 381 -25.88 -39.62 7.98
N ILE A 382 -26.27 -38.60 8.76
CA ILE A 382 -25.46 -38.07 9.87
C ILE A 382 -25.38 -39.12 10.98
N GLU A 383 -26.49 -39.75 11.35
CA GLU A 383 -26.50 -40.81 12.37
C GLU A 383 -25.61 -41.98 11.97
N LYS A 384 -25.70 -42.43 10.71
CA LYS A 384 -24.83 -43.47 10.15
C LYS A 384 -23.36 -43.06 10.21
N PHE A 385 -23.03 -41.88 9.80
CA PHE A 385 -21.65 -41.37 9.82
C PHE A 385 -21.08 -41.33 11.24
N VAL A 386 -21.87 -40.87 12.21
CA VAL A 386 -21.48 -40.86 13.64
C VAL A 386 -21.32 -42.27 14.19
N ALA A 387 -22.19 -43.20 13.80
CA ALA A 387 -22.08 -44.59 14.22
C ALA A 387 -20.82 -45.30 13.67
N GLU A 388 -20.46 -44.98 12.41
CA GLU A 388 -19.25 -45.50 11.76
C GLU A 388 -17.95 -44.83 12.30
N ASN A 389 -18.06 -43.68 12.98
CA ASN A 389 -16.95 -42.91 13.51
C ASN A 389 -17.17 -42.55 15.01
N PRO A 390 -17.16 -43.51 15.93
CA PRO A 390 -17.56 -43.26 17.32
C PRO A 390 -16.69 -42.24 18.07
N GLY A 391 -15.43 -42.04 17.67
CA GLY A 391 -14.54 -41.01 18.24
C GLY A 391 -14.97 -39.58 17.93
N ILE A 392 -15.75 -39.34 16.85
CA ILE A 392 -16.12 -38.02 16.42
C ILE A 392 -17.11 -37.35 17.38
N LEU A 393 -17.92 -38.15 18.08
CA LEU A 393 -18.85 -37.69 19.11
C LEU A 393 -18.12 -37.20 20.37
N GLU A 394 -17.07 -37.90 20.78
CA GLU A 394 -16.22 -37.47 21.88
C GLU A 394 -15.44 -36.18 21.54
N GLU A 395 -14.95 -36.09 20.31
CA GLU A 395 -14.31 -34.87 19.84
C GLU A 395 -15.30 -33.67 19.77
N TYR A 396 -16.53 -33.89 19.31
CA TYR A 396 -17.56 -32.86 19.27
C TYR A 396 -17.91 -32.38 20.69
N LYS A 397 -17.96 -33.27 21.69
CA LYS A 397 -18.16 -32.87 23.09
C LYS A 397 -17.06 -31.97 23.62
N LYS A 398 -15.79 -32.20 23.20
CA LYS A 398 -14.62 -31.41 23.57
C LYS A 398 -14.52 -30.14 22.76
N ASN A 399 -14.83 -30.19 21.46
CA ASN A 399 -14.72 -29.08 20.52
C ASN A 399 -15.92 -29.04 19.56
N LYS A 400 -16.82 -28.12 19.80
CA LYS A 400 -18.02 -27.94 18.97
C LYS A 400 -17.71 -27.65 17.48
N LYS A 401 -16.49 -27.21 17.13
CA LYS A 401 -16.07 -26.99 15.73
C LYS A 401 -15.94 -28.28 14.93
N THR A 402 -15.88 -29.46 15.57
CA THR A 402 -15.89 -30.78 14.91
C THR A 402 -17.11 -30.99 14.04
N ILE A 403 -18.24 -30.31 14.32
CA ILE A 403 -19.43 -30.29 13.44
C ILE A 403 -19.09 -29.91 11.99
N ASN A 404 -18.12 -29.04 11.78
CA ASN A 404 -17.71 -28.63 10.42
C ASN A 404 -17.11 -29.76 9.60
N LEU A 405 -16.48 -30.74 10.26
CA LEU A 405 -15.97 -31.95 9.62
C LEU A 405 -17.14 -32.83 9.14
N ILE A 406 -18.15 -33.02 9.99
CA ILE A 406 -19.33 -33.83 9.68
C ILE A 406 -20.10 -33.17 8.49
N ILE A 407 -20.30 -31.86 8.57
CA ILE A 407 -20.98 -31.12 7.50
C ILE A 407 -20.22 -31.25 6.17
N LYS A 408 -18.90 -31.09 6.20
CA LYS A 408 -18.06 -31.21 5.01
C LYS A 408 -18.13 -32.59 4.38
N GLU A 409 -17.95 -33.64 5.16
CA GLU A 409 -17.93 -35.02 4.68
C GLU A 409 -19.28 -35.44 4.08
N ILE A 410 -20.38 -35.16 4.78
CA ILE A 410 -21.71 -35.53 4.32
C ILE A 410 -22.16 -34.73 3.13
N SER A 411 -21.95 -33.40 3.14
CA SER A 411 -22.29 -32.54 2.01
C SER A 411 -21.55 -32.96 0.74
N TYR A 412 -20.26 -33.22 0.86
CA TYR A 412 -19.41 -33.57 -0.27
C TYR A 412 -19.73 -34.94 -0.86
N LYS A 413 -19.79 -35.99 0.00
CA LYS A 413 -20.05 -37.37 -0.46
C LYS A 413 -21.42 -37.57 -1.10
N ASN A 414 -22.41 -36.79 -0.65
CA ASN A 414 -23.79 -36.98 -1.09
C ASN A 414 -24.31 -35.83 -1.95
N ASN A 415 -23.43 -34.92 -2.34
CA ASN A 415 -23.78 -33.73 -3.14
C ASN A 415 -24.98 -32.94 -2.59
N MET A 416 -24.94 -32.67 -1.27
CA MET A 416 -25.98 -31.97 -0.53
C MET A 416 -25.61 -30.55 -0.20
N HIS A 417 -26.61 -29.67 -0.04
CA HIS A 417 -26.36 -28.29 0.33
C HIS A 417 -25.84 -28.20 1.79
N PRO A 418 -24.66 -27.60 2.06
CA PRO A 418 -24.08 -27.57 3.40
C PRO A 418 -24.94 -26.94 4.50
N LYS A 419 -25.84 -26.00 4.14
CA LYS A 419 -26.77 -25.39 5.10
C LYS A 419 -27.79 -26.40 5.60
N ASP A 420 -28.31 -27.24 4.70
CA ASP A 420 -29.31 -28.26 5.08
C ASP A 420 -28.65 -29.32 5.95
N VAL A 421 -27.43 -29.75 5.57
CA VAL A 421 -26.64 -30.68 6.38
C VAL A 421 -26.27 -30.08 7.72
N SER A 422 -25.94 -28.79 7.79
CA SER A 422 -25.63 -28.08 9.05
C SER A 422 -26.84 -28.02 9.98
N ALA A 423 -28.00 -27.71 9.46
CA ALA A 423 -29.25 -27.67 10.23
C ALA A 423 -29.58 -29.06 10.81
N ALA A 424 -29.47 -30.12 9.99
CA ALA A 424 -29.71 -31.50 10.39
C ALA A 424 -28.62 -31.99 11.37
N ALA A 425 -27.35 -31.66 11.15
CA ALA A 425 -26.24 -32.06 12.03
C ALA A 425 -26.40 -31.47 13.44
N ASN A 426 -26.78 -30.19 13.54
CA ASN A 426 -27.06 -29.58 14.85
C ASN A 426 -28.23 -30.31 15.56
N ALA A 427 -29.30 -30.64 14.83
CA ALA A 427 -30.43 -31.36 15.41
C ALA A 427 -30.05 -32.76 15.91
N VAL A 428 -29.33 -33.52 15.07
CA VAL A 428 -28.90 -34.89 15.40
C VAL A 428 -27.90 -34.89 16.56
N LEU A 429 -26.84 -34.08 16.49
CA LEU A 429 -25.80 -34.04 17.52
C LEU A 429 -26.32 -33.56 18.87
N ASN A 430 -27.28 -32.62 18.91
CA ASN A 430 -27.92 -32.23 20.16
C ASN A 430 -28.85 -33.31 20.74
N ARG A 431 -29.31 -34.27 19.90
CA ARG A 431 -30.14 -35.39 20.36
C ARG A 431 -29.32 -36.56 20.90
N ILE A 432 -28.10 -36.78 20.38
CA ILE A 432 -27.24 -37.94 20.75
C ILE A 432 -26.04 -37.55 21.62
N SER A 433 -25.79 -36.30 21.89
CA SER A 433 -24.73 -35.81 22.78
C SER A 433 -25.21 -35.62 24.20
#